data_e05a1c0697ba88b6e4dbfb2e88660cb7
#
_entry.id   e05a1c0697ba88b6e4dbfb2e88660cb7
#
_cell.length_a   1.000
_cell.length_b   1.000
_cell.length_c   1.000
_cell.angle_alpha   90.00
_cell.angle_beta   90.00
_cell.angle_gamma   90.00
#
_symmetry.space_group_name_H-M   'P 1'
#
loop_
_entity.id
_entity.type
_entity.pdbx_description
1 polymer ?
#
loop_
_entity_poly.entity_id
_entity_poly.type
_entity_poly.pdbx_seq_one_letter_code
_entity_poly.pdbx_strand_id
1 'polypeptide(L)'
;MGTSVRADAQSTARRWVLHIDMDAFYASVEQLTRPTLRGRPVLVGGTGGRGVVAGASYEARVYGARSAMPMHMARRLVGVTAVVVPPRGIVYGTLSGQVFDALRSRIPVLETLSFDEAFGEPAELAGATVAHVQEFCEELRAVVRERTGLTASVGAGTGKQLAKIASALAKPDGVRVVSAVEQPQMLAALPVRKLWGIGPVAEHKLRSLGIETVGAFAALPESEAMSILGGSVGAALHRLARGIDDRPVAERNEAKQISAETTFETDIVTLAQLRPAIESMAAAAHRRLIKDGRAARTVVLKLRKSDMSIVTRSFTLPYATEDLVTLTTAAQRSAIDPAELGPIRLVGVGYGGLSTVRQESLFPELDQAPVAEDWEQTDDPAADDAAKAPAPLATPLSVPLWHPGMDVEHPELGHGWVQGGGYGVVTVRFETRSTGPGPARTFPADDPSLTRADPLHSLR
;
A
#
# COMPACT_ATOMS: atom_id res chain seq x y z
N MET A 1 -39.71 -31.33 -43.60
CA MET A 1 -38.35 -31.42 -43.05
C MET A 1 -38.09 -30.09 -42.35
N GLY A 2 -38.32 -30.06 -41.06
CA GLY A 2 -38.08 -28.91 -40.20
C GLY A 2 -36.84 -29.10 -39.40
N THR A 3 -35.79 -28.31 -39.72
CA THR A 3 -34.54 -28.26 -38.93
C THR A 3 -34.77 -27.30 -37.78
N SER A 4 -34.92 -27.91 -36.59
CA SER A 4 -34.89 -27.22 -35.30
C SER A 4 -33.48 -26.66 -35.07
N VAL A 5 -33.29 -25.35 -35.13
CA VAL A 5 -32.13 -24.65 -34.63
C VAL A 5 -32.27 -24.62 -33.10
N ARG A 6 -31.58 -25.54 -32.42
CA ARG A 6 -31.35 -25.43 -30.98
C ARG A 6 -30.43 -24.23 -30.77
N ALA A 7 -30.96 -23.17 -30.24
CA ALA A 7 -30.19 -22.10 -29.63
C ALA A 7 -29.49 -22.66 -28.40
N ASP A 8 -28.19 -22.86 -28.47
CA ASP A 8 -27.30 -23.08 -27.32
C ASP A 8 -27.26 -21.77 -26.52
N ALA A 9 -28.27 -21.59 -25.67
CA ALA A 9 -28.16 -20.68 -24.55
C ALA A 9 -27.23 -21.33 -23.50
N GLN A 10 -25.93 -21.22 -23.69
CA GLN A 10 -24.99 -21.41 -22.58
C GLN A 10 -25.38 -20.40 -21.50
N SER A 11 -26.11 -20.90 -20.49
CA SER A 11 -26.33 -20.19 -19.23
C SER A 11 -24.93 -19.92 -18.64
N THR A 12 -24.39 -18.74 -18.91
CA THR A 12 -23.23 -18.27 -18.19
C THR A 12 -23.66 -18.16 -16.75
N ALA A 13 -23.23 -19.11 -15.91
CA ALA A 13 -23.51 -19.11 -14.49
C ALA A 13 -23.15 -17.72 -13.95
N ARG A 14 -24.11 -17.10 -13.22
CA ARG A 14 -23.95 -15.74 -12.68
C ARG A 14 -22.68 -15.71 -11.82
N ARG A 15 -21.67 -14.95 -12.26
CA ARG A 15 -20.38 -14.79 -11.61
C ARG A 15 -20.52 -13.86 -10.39
N TRP A 16 -19.87 -14.21 -9.28
CA TRP A 16 -19.73 -13.35 -8.12
C TRP A 16 -18.26 -13.15 -7.76
N VAL A 17 -17.81 -11.90 -7.86
CA VAL A 17 -16.50 -11.48 -7.39
C VAL A 17 -16.69 -10.75 -6.06
N LEU A 18 -15.89 -11.11 -5.07
CA LEU A 18 -15.82 -10.46 -3.77
C LEU A 18 -14.61 -9.53 -3.72
N HIS A 19 -14.76 -8.39 -3.08
CA HIS A 19 -13.66 -7.54 -2.63
C HIS A 19 -13.71 -7.39 -1.13
N ILE A 20 -12.68 -7.83 -0.46
CA ILE A 20 -12.51 -7.76 0.99
C ILE A 20 -11.53 -6.66 1.29
N ASP A 21 -11.86 -5.76 2.22
CA ASP A 21 -11.05 -4.59 2.56
C ASP A 21 -11.14 -4.36 4.07
N MET A 22 -10.01 -4.44 4.76
CA MET A 22 -9.96 -4.26 6.22
C MET A 22 -10.26 -2.81 6.59
N ASP A 23 -11.00 -2.64 7.67
CA ASP A 23 -11.45 -1.32 8.11
C ASP A 23 -10.32 -0.53 8.78
N ALA A 24 -9.92 0.58 8.15
CA ALA A 24 -8.87 1.47 8.64
C ALA A 24 -7.61 0.72 9.15
N PHE A 25 -7.13 -0.29 8.38
CA PHE A 25 -6.24 -1.36 8.79
C PHE A 25 -5.12 -0.90 9.74
N TYR A 26 -4.26 0.01 9.31
CA TYR A 26 -3.13 0.44 10.15
C TYR A 26 -3.57 1.02 11.50
N ALA A 27 -4.58 1.87 11.50
CA ALA A 27 -5.09 2.46 12.74
C ALA A 27 -5.79 1.42 13.62
N SER A 28 -6.53 0.48 13.03
CA SER A 28 -7.19 -0.62 13.74
C SER A 28 -6.18 -1.57 14.37
N VAL A 29 -5.05 -1.83 13.71
CA VAL A 29 -3.93 -2.60 14.28
C VAL A 29 -3.31 -1.87 15.47
N GLU A 30 -3.11 -0.55 15.36
CA GLU A 30 -2.61 0.23 16.50
C GLU A 30 -3.59 0.23 17.69
N GLN A 31 -4.89 0.37 17.43
CA GLN A 31 -5.94 0.28 18.45
C GLN A 31 -6.10 -1.13 19.05
N LEU A 32 -5.80 -2.18 18.26
CA LEU A 32 -5.83 -3.57 18.73
C LEU A 32 -4.69 -3.87 19.70
N THR A 33 -3.47 -3.44 19.33
CA THR A 33 -2.22 -3.75 20.05
C THR A 33 -1.88 -2.73 21.14
N ARG A 34 -2.58 -1.58 21.14
CA ARG A 34 -2.47 -0.49 22.12
C ARG A 34 -3.87 -0.09 22.56
N PRO A 35 -4.49 -0.89 23.47
CA PRO A 35 -5.90 -0.76 23.82
C PRO A 35 -6.36 0.62 24.29
N THR A 36 -5.46 1.43 24.87
CA THR A 36 -5.79 2.83 25.25
C THR A 36 -6.01 3.75 24.05
N LEU A 37 -5.70 3.29 22.82
CA LEU A 37 -6.00 4.03 21.58
C LEU A 37 -7.40 3.74 21.04
N ARG A 38 -8.12 2.77 21.58
CA ARG A 38 -9.50 2.45 21.14
C ARG A 38 -10.41 3.65 21.36
N GLY A 39 -11.21 3.97 20.33
CA GLY A 39 -12.13 5.12 20.36
C GLY A 39 -11.43 6.48 20.24
N ARG A 40 -10.11 6.53 20.07
CA ARG A 40 -9.37 7.78 19.90
C ARG A 40 -9.05 8.05 18.41
N PRO A 41 -8.96 9.33 18.02
CA PRO A 41 -8.55 9.69 16.66
C PRO A 41 -7.06 9.41 16.45
N VAL A 42 -6.75 8.25 15.84
CA VAL A 42 -5.39 7.77 15.56
C VAL A 42 -5.02 8.08 14.13
N LEU A 43 -3.83 8.66 13.94
CA LEU A 43 -3.18 8.92 12.67
C LEU A 43 -1.88 8.12 12.62
N VAL A 44 -1.79 7.16 11.71
CA VAL A 44 -0.57 6.39 11.47
C VAL A 44 0.17 6.99 10.30
N GLY A 45 1.46 7.28 10.44
CA GLY A 45 2.24 7.81 9.31
C GLY A 45 3.56 8.43 9.71
N GLY A 46 4.18 9.13 8.76
CA GLY A 46 5.43 9.85 9.01
C GLY A 46 5.23 11.01 9.97
N THR A 47 6.12 11.11 10.96
CA THR A 47 6.06 12.15 12.01
C THR A 47 6.88 13.40 11.66
N GLY A 48 7.75 13.32 10.67
CA GLY A 48 8.57 14.45 10.18
C GLY A 48 7.79 15.50 9.38
N GLY A 49 8.42 16.61 9.04
CA GLY A 49 7.81 17.76 8.38
C GLY A 49 7.13 17.46 7.03
N ARG A 50 7.59 16.42 6.33
CA ARG A 50 7.05 15.93 5.06
C ARG A 50 6.26 14.64 5.20
N GLY A 51 5.93 14.26 6.44
CA GLY A 51 5.17 13.04 6.72
C GLY A 51 3.78 13.08 6.13
N VAL A 52 3.31 11.93 5.66
CA VAL A 52 1.94 11.72 5.16
C VAL A 52 1.22 10.69 6.02
N VAL A 53 -0.10 10.79 6.05
CA VAL A 53 -0.97 9.81 6.72
C VAL A 53 -1.01 8.54 5.89
N ALA A 54 -0.48 7.44 6.43
CA ALA A 54 -0.64 6.10 5.85
C ALA A 54 -2.03 5.54 6.16
N GLY A 55 -2.52 5.75 7.40
CA GLY A 55 -3.85 5.34 7.83
C GLY A 55 -4.45 6.27 8.87
N ALA A 56 -5.75 6.49 8.80
CA ALA A 56 -6.52 7.26 9.78
C ALA A 56 -7.66 6.42 10.33
N SER A 57 -7.82 6.37 11.65
CA SER A 57 -8.96 5.70 12.30
C SER A 57 -10.29 6.37 11.93
N TYR A 58 -11.40 5.67 12.11
CA TYR A 58 -12.71 6.24 11.81
C TYR A 58 -12.99 7.47 12.68
N GLU A 59 -12.54 7.47 13.92
CA GLU A 59 -12.63 8.64 14.82
C GLU A 59 -11.87 9.85 14.26
N ALA A 60 -10.71 9.63 13.63
CA ALA A 60 -9.97 10.70 12.96
C ALA A 60 -10.66 11.15 11.65
N ARG A 61 -11.28 10.22 10.92
CA ARG A 61 -12.01 10.52 9.66
C ARG A 61 -13.24 11.40 9.87
N VAL A 62 -13.86 11.38 11.04
CA VAL A 62 -14.98 12.30 11.39
C VAL A 62 -14.55 13.75 11.26
N TYR A 63 -13.30 14.08 11.59
CA TYR A 63 -12.74 15.43 11.46
C TYR A 63 -12.22 15.75 10.05
N GLY A 64 -12.38 14.82 9.10
CA GLY A 64 -11.91 15.01 7.72
C GLY A 64 -10.51 14.49 7.42
N ALA A 65 -9.78 13.91 8.38
CA ALA A 65 -8.49 13.30 8.13
C ALA A 65 -8.60 12.08 7.20
N ARG A 66 -7.66 11.92 6.23
CA ARG A 66 -7.66 10.85 5.23
C ARG A 66 -6.23 10.37 4.96
N SER A 67 -6.12 9.13 4.47
CA SER A 67 -4.85 8.61 3.93
C SER A 67 -4.33 9.49 2.79
N ALA A 68 -3.02 9.51 2.60
CA ALA A 68 -2.27 10.35 1.68
C ALA A 68 -2.29 11.88 1.98
N MET A 69 -3.04 12.33 2.99
CA MET A 69 -3.02 13.72 3.44
C MET A 69 -1.69 14.04 4.14
N PRO A 70 -1.10 15.25 3.96
CA PRO A 70 0.03 15.68 4.78
C PRO A 70 -0.28 15.59 6.27
N MET A 71 0.62 15.01 7.06
CA MET A 71 0.40 14.75 8.49
C MET A 71 0.07 16.02 9.28
N HIS A 72 0.72 17.15 8.98
CA HIS A 72 0.46 18.43 9.63
C HIS A 72 -0.97 18.92 9.38
N MET A 73 -1.52 18.70 8.18
CA MET A 73 -2.93 19.03 7.87
C MET A 73 -3.90 18.13 8.63
N ALA A 74 -3.66 16.82 8.63
CA ALA A 74 -4.49 15.87 9.37
C ALA A 74 -4.51 16.17 10.86
N ARG A 75 -3.35 16.47 11.46
CA ARG A 75 -3.26 16.91 12.88
C ARG A 75 -4.04 18.19 13.15
N ARG A 76 -3.98 19.15 12.24
CA ARG A 76 -4.72 20.41 12.38
C ARG A 76 -6.24 20.18 12.33
N LEU A 77 -6.72 19.29 11.48
CA LEU A 77 -8.14 18.95 11.38
C LEU A 77 -8.66 18.26 12.65
N VAL A 78 -7.90 17.30 13.19
CA VAL A 78 -8.29 16.53 14.38
C VAL A 78 -8.08 17.35 15.66
N GLY A 79 -7.10 18.24 15.69
CA GLY A 79 -6.79 19.09 16.84
C GLY A 79 -5.99 18.37 17.93
N VAL A 80 -6.14 18.83 19.17
CA VAL A 80 -5.33 18.37 20.33
C VAL A 80 -5.56 16.92 20.73
N THR A 81 -6.66 16.31 20.29
CA THR A 81 -6.98 14.90 20.58
C THR A 81 -6.29 13.91 19.63
N ALA A 82 -5.63 14.42 18.59
CA ALA A 82 -4.95 13.58 17.61
C ALA A 82 -3.81 12.77 18.24
N VAL A 83 -3.86 11.45 18.08
CA VAL A 83 -2.76 10.56 18.42
C VAL A 83 -2.02 10.20 17.14
N VAL A 84 -0.76 10.64 17.03
CA VAL A 84 0.09 10.32 15.88
C VAL A 84 1.09 9.25 16.28
N VAL A 85 1.12 8.16 15.53
CA VAL A 85 2.05 7.04 15.75
C VAL A 85 2.80 6.70 14.45
N PRO A 86 4.10 6.36 14.53
CA PRO A 86 4.84 5.87 13.39
C PRO A 86 4.33 4.49 12.97
N PRO A 87 4.44 4.12 11.67
CA PRO A 87 3.99 2.81 11.20
C PRO A 87 4.91 1.69 11.69
N ARG A 88 4.30 0.56 12.09
CA ARG A 88 4.98 -0.67 12.54
C ARG A 88 4.83 -1.78 11.48
N GLY A 89 5.59 -1.68 10.39
CA GLY A 89 5.44 -2.55 9.23
C GLY A 89 5.47 -4.05 9.54
N ILE A 90 6.29 -4.51 10.51
CA ILE A 90 6.36 -5.92 10.89
C ILE A 90 5.06 -6.40 11.54
N VAL A 91 4.43 -5.60 12.39
CA VAL A 91 3.15 -5.93 13.04
C VAL A 91 2.04 -5.99 12.00
N TYR A 92 2.01 -5.01 11.07
CA TYR A 92 1.02 -4.99 9.98
C TYR A 92 1.19 -6.20 9.06
N GLY A 93 2.42 -6.55 8.69
CA GLY A 93 2.69 -7.72 7.86
C GLY A 93 2.24 -9.04 8.51
N THR A 94 2.49 -9.20 9.81
CA THR A 94 2.07 -10.38 10.56
C THR A 94 0.55 -10.51 10.62
N LEU A 95 -0.17 -9.43 10.98
CA LEU A 95 -1.64 -9.44 11.02
C LEU A 95 -2.25 -9.56 9.63
N SER A 96 -1.68 -8.95 8.61
CA SER A 96 -2.07 -9.14 7.21
C SER A 96 -1.98 -10.61 6.80
N GLY A 97 -0.89 -11.30 7.15
CA GLY A 97 -0.74 -12.74 6.93
C GLY A 97 -1.89 -13.52 7.56
N GLN A 98 -2.18 -13.27 8.85
CA GLN A 98 -3.29 -13.93 9.57
C GLN A 98 -4.67 -13.65 8.93
N VAL A 99 -4.90 -12.43 8.44
CA VAL A 99 -6.12 -12.06 7.71
C VAL A 99 -6.24 -12.88 6.43
N PHE A 100 -5.19 -12.92 5.60
CA PHE A 100 -5.24 -13.67 4.35
C PHE A 100 -5.32 -15.19 4.57
N ASP A 101 -4.72 -15.73 5.63
CA ASP A 101 -4.87 -17.15 6.01
C ASP A 101 -6.29 -17.44 6.46
N ALA A 102 -6.94 -16.52 7.19
CA ALA A 102 -8.35 -16.62 7.53
C ALA A 102 -9.23 -16.64 6.27
N LEU A 103 -8.97 -15.74 5.32
CA LEU A 103 -9.71 -15.68 4.05
C LEU A 103 -9.49 -16.92 3.17
N ARG A 104 -8.26 -17.42 3.07
CA ARG A 104 -7.94 -18.63 2.28
C ARG A 104 -8.61 -19.89 2.81
N SER A 105 -8.96 -19.94 4.09
CA SER A 105 -9.73 -21.07 4.63
C SER A 105 -11.12 -21.21 4.01
N ARG A 106 -11.66 -20.16 3.38
CA ARG A 106 -12.97 -20.12 2.70
C ARG A 106 -12.84 -19.85 1.21
N ILE A 107 -11.83 -19.11 0.77
CA ILE A 107 -11.58 -18.72 -0.62
C ILE A 107 -10.15 -19.13 -0.96
N PRO A 108 -9.90 -20.30 -1.56
CA PRO A 108 -8.54 -20.80 -1.80
C PRO A 108 -7.69 -19.87 -2.66
N VAL A 109 -8.29 -19.23 -3.68
CA VAL A 109 -7.59 -18.33 -4.59
C VAL A 109 -7.92 -16.87 -4.26
N LEU A 110 -6.94 -16.11 -3.82
CA LEU A 110 -7.05 -14.69 -3.52
C LEU A 110 -6.08 -13.89 -4.39
N GLU A 111 -6.59 -12.83 -5.01
CA GLU A 111 -5.76 -11.80 -5.62
C GLU A 111 -5.52 -10.69 -4.60
N THR A 112 -4.38 -10.74 -3.91
CA THR A 112 -4.01 -9.74 -2.91
C THR A 112 -3.55 -8.45 -3.58
N LEU A 113 -4.11 -7.31 -3.20
CA LEU A 113 -3.76 -5.99 -3.74
C LEU A 113 -2.78 -5.24 -2.85
N SER A 114 -2.98 -5.33 -1.53
CA SER A 114 -2.17 -4.65 -0.51
C SER A 114 -2.10 -5.51 0.77
N PHE A 115 -1.69 -4.91 1.89
CA PHE A 115 -1.72 -5.56 3.22
C PHE A 115 -3.13 -5.87 3.72
N ASP A 116 -4.15 -5.21 3.20
CA ASP A 116 -5.47 -5.14 3.80
C ASP A 116 -6.61 -5.37 2.81
N GLU A 117 -6.33 -5.58 1.52
CA GLU A 117 -7.38 -5.80 0.52
C GLU A 117 -7.05 -6.93 -0.46
N ALA A 118 -8.08 -7.67 -0.85
CA ALA A 118 -8.01 -8.74 -1.84
C ALA A 118 -9.31 -8.92 -2.60
N PHE A 119 -9.20 -9.48 -3.81
CA PHE A 119 -10.33 -10.08 -4.52
C PHE A 119 -10.36 -11.59 -4.29
N GLY A 120 -11.59 -12.14 -4.27
CA GLY A 120 -11.86 -13.57 -4.29
C GLY A 120 -13.02 -13.89 -5.22
N GLU A 121 -13.03 -15.10 -5.77
CA GLU A 121 -14.12 -15.60 -6.62
C GLU A 121 -14.43 -17.04 -6.18
N PRO A 122 -15.23 -17.22 -5.09
CA PRO A 122 -15.56 -18.53 -4.58
C PRO A 122 -16.42 -19.31 -5.58
N ALA A 123 -15.98 -20.51 -5.95
CA ALA A 123 -16.71 -21.37 -6.90
C ALA A 123 -18.12 -21.74 -6.41
N GLU A 124 -18.31 -21.87 -5.09
CA GLU A 124 -19.59 -22.17 -4.47
C GLU A 124 -20.65 -21.06 -4.64
N LEU A 125 -20.23 -19.85 -4.95
CA LEU A 125 -21.14 -18.74 -5.23
C LEU A 125 -21.56 -18.64 -6.70
N ALA A 126 -21.05 -19.50 -7.58
CA ALA A 126 -21.45 -19.51 -8.98
C ALA A 126 -22.96 -19.77 -9.10
N GLY A 127 -23.71 -18.81 -9.68
CA GLY A 127 -25.16 -18.89 -9.79
C GLY A 127 -25.95 -18.63 -8.50
N ALA A 128 -25.30 -18.35 -7.40
CA ALA A 128 -25.93 -18.12 -6.10
C ALA A 128 -26.87 -16.89 -6.11
N THR A 129 -27.86 -16.91 -5.22
CA THR A 129 -28.76 -15.77 -4.98
C THR A 129 -28.05 -14.66 -4.20
N VAL A 130 -28.56 -13.45 -4.28
CA VAL A 130 -28.05 -12.29 -3.50
C VAL A 130 -28.04 -12.60 -1.99
N ALA A 131 -29.09 -13.26 -1.49
CA ALA A 131 -29.17 -13.61 -0.06
C ALA A 131 -28.06 -14.57 0.37
N HIS A 132 -27.78 -15.60 -0.43
CA HIS A 132 -26.71 -16.57 -0.14
C HIS A 132 -25.33 -15.91 -0.21
N VAL A 133 -25.10 -15.01 -1.18
CA VAL A 133 -23.84 -14.23 -1.24
C VAL A 133 -23.68 -13.31 -0.03
N GLN A 134 -24.78 -12.69 0.43
CA GLN A 134 -24.77 -11.87 1.64
C GLN A 134 -24.37 -12.69 2.86
N GLU A 135 -24.98 -13.85 3.05
CA GLU A 135 -24.68 -14.77 4.16
C GLU A 135 -23.21 -15.22 4.14
N PHE A 136 -22.71 -15.64 2.98
CA PHE A 136 -21.30 -16.01 2.82
C PHE A 136 -20.34 -14.86 3.19
N CYS A 137 -20.65 -13.64 2.78
CA CYS A 137 -19.83 -12.46 3.11
C CYS A 137 -19.85 -12.17 4.61
N GLU A 138 -21.00 -12.34 5.30
CA GLU A 138 -21.07 -12.16 6.75
C GLU A 138 -20.28 -13.24 7.51
N GLU A 139 -20.37 -14.50 7.09
CA GLU A 139 -19.54 -15.58 7.64
C GLU A 139 -18.05 -15.32 7.45
N LEU A 140 -17.65 -14.85 6.26
CA LEU A 140 -16.26 -14.52 5.97
C LEU A 140 -15.72 -13.43 6.91
N ARG A 141 -16.52 -12.38 7.15
CA ARG A 141 -16.20 -11.31 8.11
C ARG A 141 -16.09 -11.84 9.54
N ALA A 142 -17.00 -12.74 9.93
CA ALA A 142 -16.98 -13.37 11.25
C ALA A 142 -15.68 -14.17 11.47
N VAL A 143 -15.27 -14.98 10.51
CA VAL A 143 -14.01 -15.75 10.54
C VAL A 143 -12.78 -14.82 10.67
N VAL A 144 -12.73 -13.73 9.91
CA VAL A 144 -11.65 -12.75 10.01
C VAL A 144 -11.61 -12.12 11.40
N ARG A 145 -12.76 -11.69 11.93
CA ARG A 145 -12.88 -11.07 13.25
C ARG A 145 -12.47 -12.02 14.37
N GLU A 146 -12.92 -13.25 14.32
CA GLU A 146 -12.60 -14.29 15.31
C GLU A 146 -11.08 -14.56 15.37
N ARG A 147 -10.44 -14.72 14.21
CA ARG A 147 -9.01 -15.05 14.15
C ARG A 147 -8.09 -13.88 14.42
N THR A 148 -8.46 -12.68 14.02
CA THR A 148 -7.55 -11.52 14.07
C THR A 148 -7.97 -10.43 15.04
N GLY A 149 -9.24 -10.34 15.43
CA GLY A 149 -9.81 -9.23 16.19
C GLY A 149 -10.04 -7.96 15.35
N LEU A 150 -9.80 -8.01 14.04
CA LEU A 150 -9.98 -6.89 13.11
C LEU A 150 -11.31 -7.02 12.36
N THR A 151 -11.87 -5.87 11.95
CA THR A 151 -13.08 -5.82 11.12
C THR A 151 -12.74 -5.63 9.65
N ALA A 152 -13.61 -6.16 8.80
CA ALA A 152 -13.53 -6.04 7.35
C ALA A 152 -14.86 -5.62 6.75
N SER A 153 -14.81 -4.88 5.65
CA SER A 153 -15.98 -4.59 4.81
C SER A 153 -15.86 -5.39 3.51
N VAL A 154 -16.97 -6.03 3.11
CA VAL A 154 -16.99 -6.90 1.93
C VAL A 154 -17.99 -6.36 0.91
N GLY A 155 -17.55 -6.26 -0.33
CA GLY A 155 -18.39 -5.96 -1.47
C GLY A 155 -18.46 -7.15 -2.42
N ALA A 156 -19.64 -7.43 -2.97
CA ALA A 156 -19.83 -8.45 -3.97
C ALA A 156 -20.49 -7.86 -5.23
N GLY A 157 -20.05 -8.33 -6.39
CA GLY A 157 -20.59 -7.90 -7.67
C GLY A 157 -20.20 -8.82 -8.82
N THR A 158 -20.62 -8.49 -10.04
CA THR A 158 -20.37 -9.30 -11.24
C THR A 158 -18.91 -9.25 -11.73
N GLY A 159 -18.10 -8.32 -11.19
CA GLY A 159 -16.68 -8.14 -11.54
C GLY A 159 -15.94 -7.34 -10.46
N LYS A 160 -14.62 -7.27 -10.60
CA LYS A 160 -13.72 -6.62 -9.64
C LYS A 160 -14.07 -5.16 -9.36
N GLN A 161 -14.38 -4.40 -10.43
CA GLN A 161 -14.74 -2.98 -10.33
C GLN A 161 -15.94 -2.79 -9.40
N LEU A 162 -17.01 -3.54 -9.63
CA LEU A 162 -18.24 -3.42 -8.87
C LEU A 162 -18.07 -3.90 -7.43
N ALA A 163 -17.37 -5.02 -7.22
CA ALA A 163 -17.04 -5.54 -5.90
C ALA A 163 -16.26 -4.52 -5.06
N LYS A 164 -15.24 -3.84 -5.66
CA LYS A 164 -14.46 -2.81 -4.97
C LYS A 164 -15.27 -1.57 -4.63
N ILE A 165 -16.16 -1.14 -5.50
CA ILE A 165 -17.10 -0.05 -5.22
C ILE A 165 -18.05 -0.45 -4.08
N ALA A 166 -18.60 -1.66 -4.14
CA ALA A 166 -19.53 -2.17 -3.14
C ALA A 166 -18.90 -2.25 -1.75
N SER A 167 -17.67 -2.75 -1.62
CA SER A 167 -16.96 -2.80 -0.33
C SER A 167 -16.70 -1.39 0.23
N ALA A 168 -16.35 -0.42 -0.62
CA ALA A 168 -16.18 0.96 -0.19
C ALA A 168 -17.48 1.62 0.33
N LEU A 169 -18.63 1.22 -0.22
CA LEU A 169 -19.95 1.66 0.24
C LEU A 169 -20.40 0.93 1.51
N ALA A 170 -19.90 -0.28 1.74
CA ALA A 170 -20.18 -1.08 2.94
C ALA A 170 -19.42 -0.59 4.19
N LYS A 171 -18.36 0.21 4.03
CA LYS A 171 -17.52 0.66 5.15
C LYS A 171 -18.25 1.58 6.12
N PRO A 172 -18.03 1.46 7.44
CA PRO A 172 -17.23 0.41 8.11
C PRO A 172 -18.05 -0.85 8.43
N ASP A 173 -17.35 -1.96 8.58
CA ASP A 173 -17.85 -3.21 9.15
C ASP A 173 -19.17 -3.70 8.53
N GLY A 174 -19.27 -3.66 7.21
CA GLY A 174 -20.50 -3.96 6.50
C GLY A 174 -20.30 -4.89 5.29
N VAL A 175 -21.44 -5.31 4.74
CA VAL A 175 -21.50 -6.07 3.48
C VAL A 175 -22.41 -5.34 2.49
N ARG A 176 -22.01 -5.29 1.23
CA ARG A 176 -22.83 -4.79 0.14
C ARG A 176 -22.76 -5.75 -1.04
N VAL A 177 -23.87 -6.41 -1.36
CA VAL A 177 -24.02 -7.25 -2.53
C VAL A 177 -24.78 -6.45 -3.61
N VAL A 178 -24.21 -6.35 -4.79
CA VAL A 178 -24.80 -5.63 -5.93
C VAL A 178 -25.16 -6.64 -7.03
N SER A 179 -26.44 -6.79 -7.28
CA SER A 179 -26.93 -7.71 -8.32
C SER A 179 -26.70 -7.14 -9.74
N ALA A 180 -26.69 -8.02 -10.74
CA ALA A 180 -26.58 -7.62 -12.14
C ALA A 180 -27.74 -6.68 -12.58
N VAL A 181 -28.92 -6.80 -11.94
CA VAL A 181 -30.08 -5.94 -12.21
C VAL A 181 -29.88 -4.53 -11.65
N GLU A 182 -29.29 -4.42 -10.47
CA GLU A 182 -29.03 -3.13 -9.79
C GLU A 182 -27.81 -2.39 -10.39
N GLN A 183 -26.85 -3.13 -10.93
CA GLN A 183 -25.55 -2.63 -11.40
C GLN A 183 -25.63 -1.40 -12.33
N PRO A 184 -26.45 -1.38 -13.42
CA PRO A 184 -26.44 -0.27 -14.37
C PRO A 184 -26.87 1.05 -13.72
N GLN A 185 -27.94 1.02 -12.94
CA GLN A 185 -28.47 2.21 -12.26
C GLN A 185 -27.50 2.73 -11.21
N MET A 186 -26.93 1.82 -10.43
CA MET A 186 -25.95 2.16 -9.39
C MET A 186 -24.69 2.79 -10.01
N LEU A 187 -24.09 2.17 -11.03
CA LEU A 187 -22.89 2.70 -11.68
C LEU A 187 -23.14 4.06 -12.31
N ALA A 188 -24.25 4.23 -13.03
CA ALA A 188 -24.55 5.49 -13.73
C ALA A 188 -24.62 6.70 -12.79
N ALA A 189 -25.12 6.52 -11.57
CA ALA A 189 -25.27 7.60 -10.59
C ALA A 189 -23.96 7.99 -9.87
N LEU A 190 -22.92 7.16 -9.93
CA LEU A 190 -21.67 7.41 -9.20
C LEU A 190 -20.84 8.53 -9.84
N PRO A 191 -20.13 9.34 -9.04
CA PRO A 191 -19.08 10.22 -9.54
C PRO A 191 -18.02 9.44 -10.33
N VAL A 192 -17.51 9.99 -11.43
CA VAL A 192 -16.57 9.32 -12.34
C VAL A 192 -15.29 8.87 -11.63
N ARG A 193 -14.84 9.60 -10.61
CA ARG A 193 -13.70 9.22 -9.75
C ARG A 193 -13.86 7.89 -9.02
N LYS A 194 -15.07 7.32 -8.98
CA LYS A 194 -15.32 6.01 -8.35
C LYS A 194 -14.90 4.83 -9.23
N LEU A 195 -14.64 5.08 -10.52
CA LEU A 195 -14.01 4.07 -11.37
C LEU A 195 -12.55 3.87 -10.95
N TRP A 196 -12.20 2.63 -10.63
CA TRP A 196 -10.83 2.25 -10.30
C TRP A 196 -9.91 2.45 -11.50
N GLY A 197 -8.92 3.33 -11.36
CA GLY A 197 -8.05 3.82 -12.42
C GLY A 197 -8.26 5.30 -12.77
N ILE A 198 -9.33 5.94 -12.27
CA ILE A 198 -9.50 7.39 -12.40
C ILE A 198 -8.93 8.09 -11.16
N GLY A 199 -7.71 8.60 -11.31
CA GLY A 199 -7.06 9.46 -10.33
C GLY A 199 -7.44 10.94 -10.50
N PRO A 200 -6.88 11.85 -9.63
CA PRO A 200 -7.23 13.28 -9.66
C PRO A 200 -7.02 13.97 -11.01
N VAL A 201 -5.96 13.60 -11.74
CA VAL A 201 -5.67 14.19 -13.07
C VAL A 201 -6.72 13.79 -14.10
N ALA A 202 -7.06 12.50 -14.16
CA ALA A 202 -8.10 12.00 -15.08
C ALA A 202 -9.49 12.55 -14.69
N GLU A 203 -9.81 12.61 -13.39
CA GLU A 203 -11.04 13.24 -12.89
C GLU A 203 -11.13 14.70 -13.34
N HIS A 204 -10.07 15.48 -13.12
CA HIS A 204 -10.04 16.89 -13.52
C HIS A 204 -10.27 17.06 -15.02
N LYS A 205 -9.59 16.25 -15.85
CA LYS A 205 -9.74 16.26 -17.31
C LYS A 205 -11.15 15.91 -17.76
N LEU A 206 -11.80 14.93 -17.15
CA LEU A 206 -13.18 14.56 -17.46
C LEU A 206 -14.16 15.66 -17.03
N ARG A 207 -14.01 16.21 -15.84
CA ARG A 207 -14.88 17.26 -15.31
C ARG A 207 -14.77 18.57 -16.11
N SER A 208 -13.60 18.93 -16.63
CA SER A 208 -13.45 20.10 -17.51
C SER A 208 -14.21 19.94 -18.83
N LEU A 209 -14.58 18.71 -19.21
CA LEU A 209 -15.43 18.39 -20.36
C LEU A 209 -16.89 18.16 -19.97
N GLY A 210 -17.30 18.45 -18.73
CA GLY A 210 -18.66 18.24 -18.23
C GLY A 210 -19.00 16.78 -17.88
N ILE A 211 -18.02 15.88 -17.84
CA ILE A 211 -18.21 14.46 -17.55
C ILE A 211 -17.98 14.22 -16.05
N GLU A 212 -19.06 14.27 -15.26
CA GLU A 212 -18.97 14.19 -13.80
C GLU A 212 -19.33 12.81 -13.25
N THR A 213 -20.15 12.03 -13.97
CA THR A 213 -20.65 10.73 -13.52
C THR A 213 -20.14 9.58 -14.38
N VAL A 214 -20.16 8.38 -13.81
CA VAL A 214 -19.86 7.15 -14.55
C VAL A 214 -20.80 6.95 -15.70
N GLY A 215 -22.10 7.28 -15.54
CA GLY A 215 -23.10 7.21 -16.62
C GLY A 215 -22.80 8.15 -17.77
N ALA A 216 -22.40 9.40 -17.48
CA ALA A 216 -22.01 10.35 -18.52
C ALA A 216 -20.76 9.87 -19.28
N PHE A 217 -19.77 9.29 -18.58
CA PHE A 217 -18.59 8.70 -19.21
C PHE A 217 -18.92 7.44 -20.04
N ALA A 218 -19.80 6.57 -19.55
CA ALA A 218 -20.24 5.37 -20.26
C ALA A 218 -21.05 5.67 -21.53
N ALA A 219 -21.69 6.84 -21.60
CA ALA A 219 -22.49 7.29 -22.75
C ALA A 219 -21.63 7.84 -23.90
N LEU A 220 -20.35 8.14 -23.67
CA LEU A 220 -19.44 8.58 -24.72
C LEU A 220 -19.23 7.49 -25.76
N PRO A 221 -18.92 7.84 -27.02
CA PRO A 221 -18.27 6.90 -27.94
C PRO A 221 -16.93 6.43 -27.37
N GLU A 222 -16.60 5.16 -27.57
CA GLU A 222 -15.31 4.60 -27.10
C GLU A 222 -14.10 5.38 -27.62
N SER A 223 -14.16 5.84 -28.88
CA SER A 223 -13.12 6.67 -29.50
C SER A 223 -12.88 7.99 -28.76
N GLU A 224 -13.92 8.60 -28.20
CA GLU A 224 -13.80 9.82 -27.39
C GLU A 224 -13.16 9.51 -26.03
N ALA A 225 -13.59 8.43 -25.36
CA ALA A 225 -12.97 7.99 -24.11
C ALA A 225 -11.47 7.70 -24.29
N MET A 226 -11.09 7.06 -25.42
CA MET A 226 -9.69 6.82 -25.80
C MET A 226 -8.93 8.12 -26.08
N SER A 227 -9.53 9.10 -26.74
CA SER A 227 -8.92 10.40 -27.01
C SER A 227 -8.66 11.20 -25.73
N ILE A 228 -9.59 11.12 -24.76
CA ILE A 228 -9.51 11.86 -23.51
C ILE A 228 -8.45 11.25 -22.56
N LEU A 229 -8.48 9.93 -22.37
CA LEU A 229 -7.69 9.25 -21.32
C LEU A 229 -6.50 8.43 -21.84
N GLY A 230 -6.29 8.40 -23.17
CA GLY A 230 -5.31 7.56 -23.83
C GLY A 230 -5.92 6.24 -24.33
N GLY A 231 -5.33 5.67 -25.38
CA GLY A 231 -5.92 4.56 -26.14
C GLY A 231 -6.36 3.38 -25.29
N SER A 232 -5.39 2.63 -24.73
CA SER A 232 -5.67 1.40 -23.97
C SER A 232 -6.38 1.65 -22.65
N VAL A 233 -5.98 2.71 -21.92
CA VAL A 233 -6.56 3.09 -20.63
C VAL A 233 -8.00 3.59 -20.81
N GLY A 234 -8.23 4.47 -21.79
CA GLY A 234 -9.56 5.00 -22.09
C GLY A 234 -10.56 3.90 -22.46
N ALA A 235 -10.17 2.98 -23.35
CA ALA A 235 -11.00 1.84 -23.74
C ALA A 235 -11.33 0.92 -22.54
N ALA A 236 -10.31 0.59 -21.71
CA ALA A 236 -10.51 -0.25 -20.54
C ALA A 236 -11.47 0.41 -19.53
N LEU A 237 -11.27 1.69 -19.20
CA LEU A 237 -12.14 2.42 -18.28
C LEU A 237 -13.56 2.60 -18.82
N HIS A 238 -13.72 2.80 -20.12
CA HIS A 238 -15.02 2.90 -20.77
C HIS A 238 -15.81 1.57 -20.66
N ARG A 239 -15.16 0.41 -20.86
CA ARG A 239 -15.77 -0.90 -20.62
C ARG A 239 -16.23 -1.07 -19.17
N LEU A 240 -15.35 -0.70 -18.21
CA LEU A 240 -15.68 -0.74 -16.77
C LEU A 240 -16.85 0.18 -16.42
N ALA A 241 -16.93 1.38 -17.00
CA ALA A 241 -18.05 2.30 -16.80
C ALA A 241 -19.39 1.72 -17.29
N ARG A 242 -19.36 0.89 -18.32
CA ARG A 242 -20.53 0.14 -18.84
C ARG A 242 -20.82 -1.14 -18.06
N GLY A 243 -20.06 -1.40 -16.98
CA GLY A 243 -20.24 -2.58 -16.14
C GLY A 243 -19.66 -3.87 -16.71
N ILE A 244 -18.81 -3.78 -17.73
CA ILE A 244 -18.13 -4.93 -18.36
C ILE A 244 -16.76 -5.10 -17.72
N ASP A 245 -16.61 -6.12 -16.88
CA ASP A 245 -15.36 -6.44 -16.18
C ASP A 245 -15.12 -7.96 -16.13
N ASP A 246 -14.47 -8.46 -17.16
CA ASP A 246 -14.20 -9.88 -17.36
C ASP A 246 -12.84 -10.31 -16.77
N ARG A 247 -12.14 -9.42 -16.06
CA ARG A 247 -10.82 -9.74 -15.47
C ARG A 247 -10.95 -10.89 -14.49
N PRO A 248 -10.19 -11.99 -14.66
CA PRO A 248 -10.23 -13.13 -13.74
C PRO A 248 -9.62 -12.74 -12.38
N VAL A 249 -10.10 -13.37 -11.31
CA VAL A 249 -9.41 -13.37 -10.03
C VAL A 249 -8.33 -14.44 -10.08
N ALA A 250 -7.09 -14.03 -9.91
CA ALA A 250 -5.93 -14.92 -9.93
C ALA A 250 -4.91 -14.47 -8.87
N GLU A 251 -4.15 -15.40 -8.35
CA GLU A 251 -3.05 -15.05 -7.47
C GLU A 251 -2.11 -14.06 -8.17
N ARG A 252 -1.62 -13.11 -7.39
CA ARG A 252 -0.69 -12.12 -7.93
C ARG A 252 0.60 -12.81 -8.33
N ASN A 253 1.04 -12.55 -9.54
CA ASN A 253 2.35 -12.98 -10.01
C ASN A 253 3.46 -12.49 -9.07
N GLU A 254 4.58 -13.19 -9.06
CA GLU A 254 5.78 -12.78 -8.35
C GLU A 254 6.14 -11.31 -8.64
N ALA A 255 6.69 -10.63 -7.63
CA ALA A 255 7.14 -9.25 -7.79
C ALA A 255 8.15 -9.15 -8.96
N LYS A 256 7.92 -8.20 -9.86
CA LYS A 256 8.85 -7.93 -10.98
C LYS A 256 10.03 -7.07 -10.55
N GLN A 257 9.89 -6.35 -9.44
CA GLN A 257 10.90 -5.43 -8.90
C GLN A 257 10.82 -5.41 -7.38
N ILE A 258 11.98 -5.27 -6.74
CA ILE A 258 12.14 -5.08 -5.30
C ILE A 258 12.82 -3.74 -5.10
N SER A 259 12.26 -2.84 -4.29
CA SER A 259 12.79 -1.49 -4.14
C SER A 259 12.68 -0.97 -2.71
N ALA A 260 13.47 0.07 -2.42
CA ALA A 260 13.33 0.90 -1.23
C ALA A 260 13.48 2.37 -1.63
N GLU A 261 12.65 3.23 -1.04
CA GLU A 261 12.72 4.67 -1.26
C GLU A 261 12.43 5.44 0.01
N THR A 262 12.96 6.67 0.10
CA THR A 262 12.70 7.55 1.22
C THR A 262 12.61 9.01 0.78
N THR A 263 11.70 9.75 1.43
CA THR A 263 11.59 11.19 1.29
C THR A 263 12.37 11.86 2.42
N PHE A 264 13.29 12.73 2.08
CA PHE A 264 14.12 13.46 3.03
C PHE A 264 13.39 14.69 3.58
N GLU A 265 13.66 15.06 4.83
CA GLU A 265 13.08 16.27 5.43
C GLU A 265 13.60 17.54 4.77
N THR A 266 14.90 17.54 4.41
CA THR A 266 15.57 18.62 3.68
C THR A 266 15.98 18.12 2.32
N ASP A 267 15.85 18.96 1.29
CA ASP A 267 16.25 18.58 -0.06
C ASP A 267 17.76 18.34 -0.16
N ILE A 268 18.14 17.31 -0.90
CA ILE A 268 19.53 17.01 -1.26
C ILE A 268 19.92 17.92 -2.41
N VAL A 269 20.97 18.72 -2.22
CA VAL A 269 21.41 19.73 -3.18
C VAL A 269 22.82 19.50 -3.72
N THR A 270 23.53 18.49 -3.22
CA THR A 270 24.89 18.15 -3.67
C THR A 270 25.04 16.65 -3.91
N LEU A 271 25.95 16.29 -4.79
CA LEU A 271 26.31 14.89 -5.05
C LEU A 271 26.90 14.20 -3.80
N ALA A 272 27.61 14.93 -2.96
CA ALA A 272 28.14 14.43 -1.70
C ALA A 272 27.05 14.00 -0.71
N GLN A 273 25.88 14.67 -0.74
CA GLN A 273 24.70 14.27 0.03
C GLN A 273 23.90 13.13 -0.65
N LEU A 274 23.89 13.10 -2.00
CA LEU A 274 23.12 12.13 -2.76
C LEU A 274 23.73 10.73 -2.66
N ARG A 275 25.04 10.58 -2.72
CA ARG A 275 25.72 9.28 -2.70
C ARG A 275 25.41 8.44 -1.46
N PRO A 276 25.52 8.94 -0.22
CA PRO A 276 25.13 8.17 0.97
C PRO A 276 23.62 7.81 0.99
N ALA A 277 22.77 8.68 0.44
CA ALA A 277 21.35 8.40 0.32
C ALA A 277 21.07 7.21 -0.63
N ILE A 278 21.75 7.16 -1.77
CA ILE A 278 21.70 6.02 -2.69
C ILE A 278 22.19 4.74 -2.02
N GLU A 279 23.31 4.77 -1.32
CA GLU A 279 23.86 3.61 -0.59
C GLU A 279 22.88 3.09 0.45
N SER A 280 22.27 3.98 1.23
CA SER A 280 21.27 3.61 2.24
C SER A 280 20.05 2.92 1.60
N MET A 281 19.55 3.44 0.47
CA MET A 281 18.42 2.85 -0.24
C MET A 281 18.80 1.55 -0.95
N ALA A 282 19.99 1.45 -1.51
CA ALA A 282 20.52 0.23 -2.08
C ALA A 282 20.61 -0.89 -1.03
N ALA A 283 21.17 -0.60 0.15
CA ALA A 283 21.24 -1.55 1.26
C ALA A 283 19.82 -1.95 1.76
N ALA A 284 18.88 -1.02 1.82
CA ALA A 284 17.51 -1.30 2.22
C ALA A 284 16.77 -2.19 1.21
N ALA A 285 16.93 -1.92 -0.09
CA ALA A 285 16.38 -2.77 -1.15
C ALA A 285 17.07 -4.15 -1.18
N HIS A 286 18.37 -4.21 -0.95
CA HIS A 286 19.14 -5.45 -0.89
C HIS A 286 18.64 -6.38 0.21
N ARG A 287 18.38 -5.88 1.42
CA ARG A 287 17.80 -6.71 2.50
C ARG A 287 16.48 -7.36 2.08
N ARG A 288 15.69 -6.68 1.26
CA ARG A 288 14.44 -7.24 0.70
C ARG A 288 14.72 -8.27 -0.39
N LEU A 289 15.75 -8.04 -1.22
CA LEU A 289 16.19 -8.96 -2.27
C LEU A 289 16.67 -10.28 -1.68
N ILE A 290 17.50 -10.24 -0.64
CA ILE A 290 17.97 -11.44 0.07
C ILE A 290 16.80 -12.21 0.68
N LYS A 291 15.82 -11.52 1.26
CA LYS A 291 14.60 -12.16 1.79
C LYS A 291 13.74 -12.81 0.70
N ASP A 292 13.72 -12.24 -0.49
CA ASP A 292 13.00 -12.77 -1.67
C ASP A 292 13.70 -14.02 -2.25
N GLY A 293 15.02 -14.13 -2.13
CA GLY A 293 15.83 -15.28 -2.57
C GLY A 293 16.20 -15.27 -4.04
N ARG A 294 15.88 -14.22 -4.80
CA ARG A 294 16.25 -14.06 -6.22
C ARG A 294 17.41 -13.08 -6.37
N ALA A 295 18.19 -13.24 -7.43
CA ALA A 295 19.18 -12.28 -7.89
C ALA A 295 18.57 -11.25 -8.84
N ALA A 296 19.18 -10.07 -8.94
CA ALA A 296 18.71 -8.97 -9.78
C ALA A 296 19.69 -8.67 -10.92
N ARG A 297 19.17 -8.37 -12.10
CA ARG A 297 19.96 -7.98 -13.27
C ARG A 297 19.85 -6.48 -13.58
N THR A 298 18.75 -5.82 -13.19
CA THR A 298 18.52 -4.40 -13.49
C THR A 298 18.48 -3.61 -12.19
N VAL A 299 19.25 -2.52 -12.14
CA VAL A 299 19.24 -1.55 -11.03
C VAL A 299 18.57 -0.28 -11.51
N VAL A 300 17.60 0.20 -10.77
CA VAL A 300 16.82 1.40 -11.08
C VAL A 300 17.04 2.44 -10.00
N LEU A 301 17.49 3.62 -10.38
CA LEU A 301 17.58 4.80 -9.52
C LEU A 301 16.42 5.74 -9.84
N LYS A 302 15.59 6.01 -8.83
CA LYS A 302 14.46 6.96 -8.89
C LYS A 302 14.80 8.19 -8.05
N LEU A 303 14.75 9.35 -8.67
CA LEU A 303 14.96 10.65 -8.04
C LEU A 303 13.71 11.50 -8.23
N ARG A 304 13.07 11.91 -7.12
CA ARG A 304 11.98 12.90 -7.19
C ARG A 304 12.53 14.26 -6.78
N LYS A 305 12.31 15.27 -7.60
CA LYS A 305 12.74 16.63 -7.34
C LYS A 305 11.80 17.37 -6.38
N SER A 306 12.23 18.52 -5.89
CA SER A 306 11.41 19.40 -5.04
C SER A 306 10.14 19.90 -5.74
N ASP A 307 10.15 20.05 -7.08
CA ASP A 307 9.00 20.38 -7.92
C ASP A 307 8.05 19.21 -8.18
N MET A 308 8.30 18.06 -7.56
CA MET A 308 7.56 16.79 -7.67
C MET A 308 7.79 16.01 -8.97
N SER A 309 8.52 16.53 -9.94
CA SER A 309 8.93 15.77 -11.13
C SER A 309 9.84 14.60 -10.74
N ILE A 310 9.78 13.52 -11.53
CA ILE A 310 10.52 12.28 -11.27
C ILE A 310 11.48 12.04 -12.41
N VAL A 311 12.72 11.69 -12.06
CA VAL A 311 13.72 11.17 -12.99
C VAL A 311 14.04 9.75 -12.59
N THR A 312 13.95 8.84 -13.54
CA THR A 312 14.28 7.42 -13.34
C THR A 312 15.39 7.03 -14.30
N ARG A 313 16.42 6.38 -13.81
CA ARG A 313 17.50 5.80 -14.60
C ARG A 313 17.66 4.33 -14.27
N SER A 314 17.88 3.50 -15.28
CA SER A 314 18.12 2.09 -15.13
C SER A 314 19.49 1.69 -15.68
N PHE A 315 20.12 0.75 -15.00
CA PHE A 315 21.37 0.12 -15.44
C PHE A 315 21.19 -1.38 -15.44
N THR A 316 21.42 -2.02 -16.58
CA THR A 316 21.28 -3.47 -16.70
C THR A 316 22.65 -4.12 -16.67
N LEU A 317 22.85 -5.00 -15.69
CA LEU A 317 24.07 -5.79 -15.53
C LEU A 317 24.13 -6.92 -16.56
N PRO A 318 25.31 -7.40 -16.94
CA PRO A 318 25.45 -8.52 -17.86
C PRO A 318 24.85 -9.83 -17.31
N TYR A 319 24.84 -10.01 -15.98
CA TYR A 319 24.26 -11.16 -15.27
C TYR A 319 23.46 -10.74 -14.05
N ALA A 320 22.62 -11.65 -13.53
CA ALA A 320 21.87 -11.42 -12.29
C ALA A 320 22.76 -11.70 -11.08
N THR A 321 22.78 -10.78 -10.12
CA THR A 321 23.61 -10.88 -8.91
C THR A 321 22.82 -10.47 -7.66
N GLU A 322 23.25 -10.95 -6.52
CA GLU A 322 22.83 -10.50 -5.19
C GLU A 322 23.94 -9.76 -4.44
N ASP A 323 25.08 -9.50 -5.11
CA ASP A 323 26.20 -8.80 -4.48
C ASP A 323 25.86 -7.31 -4.26
N LEU A 324 25.85 -6.89 -3.00
CA LEU A 324 25.52 -5.52 -2.60
C LEU A 324 26.46 -4.48 -3.21
N VAL A 325 27.76 -4.80 -3.31
CA VAL A 325 28.76 -3.85 -3.83
C VAL A 325 28.50 -3.56 -5.31
N THR A 326 28.31 -4.61 -6.10
CA THR A 326 27.98 -4.51 -7.52
C THR A 326 26.67 -3.73 -7.75
N LEU A 327 25.62 -4.08 -7.01
CA LEU A 327 24.31 -3.42 -7.11
C LEU A 327 24.36 -1.93 -6.70
N THR A 328 25.11 -1.63 -5.63
CA THR A 328 25.29 -0.24 -5.16
C THR A 328 26.11 0.58 -6.15
N THR A 329 27.19 -0.02 -6.68
CA THR A 329 28.02 0.65 -7.71
C THR A 329 27.20 0.97 -8.95
N ALA A 330 26.34 0.07 -9.40
CA ALA A 330 25.44 0.30 -10.53
C ALA A 330 24.43 1.44 -10.25
N ALA A 331 23.88 1.51 -9.03
CA ALA A 331 23.00 2.60 -8.61
C ALA A 331 23.77 3.94 -8.58
N GLN A 332 25.02 3.97 -8.07
CA GLN A 332 25.86 5.15 -8.01
C GLN A 332 26.26 5.68 -9.39
N ARG A 333 26.49 4.79 -10.36
CA ARG A 333 26.78 5.18 -11.76
C ARG A 333 25.60 5.91 -12.42
N SER A 334 24.37 5.64 -11.97
CA SER A 334 23.15 6.29 -12.46
C SER A 334 22.87 7.64 -11.78
N ALA A 335 23.70 8.06 -10.80
CA ALA A 335 23.51 9.33 -10.09
C ALA A 335 23.72 10.53 -11.03
N ILE A 336 22.87 11.54 -10.86
CA ILE A 336 22.99 12.84 -11.54
C ILE A 336 23.28 13.87 -10.46
N ASP A 337 24.18 14.80 -10.74
CA ASP A 337 24.48 15.88 -9.79
C ASP A 337 23.21 16.73 -9.55
N PRO A 338 22.78 16.89 -8.28
CA PRO A 338 21.68 17.78 -7.96
C PRO A 338 21.88 19.22 -8.39
N ALA A 339 23.14 19.67 -8.56
CA ALA A 339 23.43 20.98 -9.10
C ALA A 339 22.95 21.18 -10.55
N GLU A 340 22.91 20.09 -11.32
CA GLU A 340 22.43 20.10 -12.71
C GLU A 340 20.92 19.73 -12.76
N LEU A 341 20.50 18.72 -11.96
CA LEU A 341 19.13 18.21 -11.99
C LEU A 341 18.13 19.12 -11.25
N GLY A 342 18.58 19.82 -10.23
CA GLY A 342 17.79 20.53 -9.23
C GLY A 342 17.69 19.76 -7.90
N PRO A 343 17.18 20.40 -6.83
CA PRO A 343 17.09 19.82 -5.50
C PRO A 343 16.25 18.52 -5.48
N ILE A 344 16.76 17.48 -4.83
CA ILE A 344 16.15 16.15 -4.77
C ILE A 344 15.46 15.95 -3.42
N ARG A 345 14.18 15.62 -3.46
CA ARG A 345 13.33 15.38 -2.29
C ARG A 345 13.27 13.93 -1.87
N LEU A 346 13.33 12.99 -2.85
CA LEU A 346 13.21 11.55 -2.61
C LEU A 346 14.25 10.80 -3.42
N VAL A 347 14.85 9.79 -2.81
CA VAL A 347 15.74 8.84 -3.45
C VAL A 347 15.17 7.45 -3.31
N GLY A 348 15.11 6.68 -4.40
CA GLY A 348 14.71 5.29 -4.42
C GLY A 348 15.69 4.44 -5.22
N VAL A 349 15.95 3.22 -4.74
CA VAL A 349 16.72 2.20 -5.47
C VAL A 349 15.85 0.96 -5.63
N GLY A 350 15.76 0.46 -6.85
CA GLY A 350 15.00 -0.73 -7.20
C GLY A 350 15.85 -1.76 -7.93
N TYR A 351 15.53 -3.02 -7.73
CA TYR A 351 16.17 -4.19 -8.33
C TYR A 351 15.14 -4.95 -9.15
N GLY A 352 15.34 -4.99 -10.47
CA GLY A 352 14.48 -5.63 -11.45
C GLY A 352 15.22 -6.73 -12.22
N GLY A 353 14.52 -7.35 -13.20
CA GLY A 353 15.08 -8.49 -13.90
C GLY A 353 15.42 -9.64 -12.94
N LEU A 354 14.48 -9.91 -12.00
CA LEU A 354 14.65 -10.88 -10.93
C LEU A 354 14.71 -12.30 -11.51
N SER A 355 15.70 -13.09 -11.07
CA SER A 355 15.95 -14.46 -11.54
C SER A 355 16.38 -15.37 -10.37
N THR A 356 15.89 -16.58 -10.38
CA THR A 356 16.39 -17.66 -9.50
C THR A 356 17.68 -18.26 -10.03
N VAL A 357 17.98 -18.06 -11.32
CA VAL A 357 19.24 -18.52 -11.94
C VAL A 357 20.33 -17.52 -11.60
N ARG A 358 21.30 -17.97 -10.83
CA ARG A 358 22.51 -17.22 -10.49
C ARG A 358 23.58 -17.58 -11.50
N GLN A 359 24.11 -16.60 -12.20
CA GLN A 359 25.27 -16.78 -13.07
C GLN A 359 26.43 -16.01 -12.44
N GLU A 360 27.43 -16.72 -12.00
CA GLU A 360 28.67 -16.07 -11.56
C GLU A 360 29.42 -15.58 -12.79
N SER A 361 30.00 -14.37 -12.70
CA SER A 361 30.87 -13.88 -13.77
C SER A 361 32.14 -14.71 -13.81
N LEU A 362 32.44 -15.27 -14.97
CA LEU A 362 33.71 -15.96 -15.21
C LEU A 362 34.88 -14.98 -15.28
N PHE A 363 34.62 -13.70 -15.52
CA PHE A 363 35.61 -12.64 -15.67
C PHE A 363 35.16 -11.33 -15.02
N PRO A 364 35.13 -11.21 -13.69
CA PRO A 364 34.63 -10.02 -12.99
C PRO A 364 35.35 -8.72 -13.39
N GLU A 365 36.60 -8.83 -13.85
CA GLU A 365 37.42 -7.68 -14.26
C GLU A 365 36.96 -7.07 -15.61
N LEU A 366 36.33 -7.86 -16.47
CA LEU A 366 35.81 -7.41 -17.77
C LEU A 366 34.43 -6.73 -17.64
N ASP A 367 33.72 -6.94 -16.54
CA ASP A 367 32.41 -6.34 -16.29
C ASP A 367 32.49 -4.84 -15.96
N GLN A 368 33.68 -4.28 -15.88
CA GLN A 368 33.92 -2.84 -15.62
C GLN A 368 33.87 -1.97 -16.90
N ALA A 369 33.64 -2.53 -18.06
CA ALA A 369 33.53 -1.79 -19.32
C ALA A 369 32.22 -0.96 -19.40
N PRO A 370 32.23 0.26 -19.98
CA PRO A 370 31.04 1.08 -20.08
C PRO A 370 30.05 0.48 -21.10
N VAL A 371 28.83 0.12 -20.64
CA VAL A 371 27.71 -0.23 -21.51
C VAL A 371 26.94 1.04 -21.86
N ALA A 372 26.51 1.16 -23.11
CA ALA A 372 25.78 2.29 -23.67
C ALA A 372 24.52 2.64 -22.85
N GLU A 373 24.33 3.93 -22.64
CA GLU A 373 23.17 4.48 -21.90
C GLU A 373 21.96 4.53 -22.84
N ASP A 374 20.91 3.75 -22.52
CA ASP A 374 19.59 3.91 -23.13
C ASP A 374 18.79 4.95 -22.32
N TRP A 375 18.38 6.02 -22.98
CA TRP A 375 17.62 7.12 -22.39
C TRP A 375 16.13 6.89 -22.65
N GLU A 376 15.39 6.41 -21.67
CA GLU A 376 13.92 6.47 -21.69
C GLU A 376 13.43 7.48 -20.66
N GLN A 377 12.94 8.61 -21.16
CA GLN A 377 12.06 9.50 -20.39
C GLN A 377 10.66 8.90 -20.42
N THR A 378 10.27 8.21 -19.37
CA THR A 378 8.89 7.78 -19.19
C THR A 378 8.18 8.75 -18.26
N ASP A 379 7.37 9.63 -18.84
CA ASP A 379 6.27 10.30 -18.13
C ASP A 379 5.16 9.27 -17.92
N ASP A 380 5.23 8.49 -16.83
CA ASP A 380 4.13 7.62 -16.41
C ASP A 380 3.49 8.18 -15.13
N PRO A 381 2.29 8.80 -15.23
CA PRO A 381 1.58 9.33 -14.07
C PRO A 381 0.79 8.28 -13.28
N ALA A 382 0.86 6.98 -13.62
CA ALA A 382 -0.09 5.99 -13.14
C ALA A 382 0.53 4.77 -12.44
N ALA A 383 1.60 4.93 -11.69
CA ALA A 383 2.13 3.84 -10.88
C ALA A 383 2.38 4.32 -9.46
N ASP A 384 1.33 4.56 -8.69
CA ASP A 384 1.51 4.63 -7.24
C ASP A 384 0.20 4.47 -6.47
N ASP A 385 -0.04 3.28 -5.95
CA ASP A 385 -0.78 3.08 -4.72
C ASP A 385 -0.39 1.73 -4.08
N ALA A 386 0.91 1.61 -3.78
CA ALA A 386 1.35 0.65 -2.79
C ALA A 386 2.02 1.45 -1.67
N ALA A 387 1.28 1.70 -0.60
CA ALA A 387 1.80 2.32 0.61
C ALA A 387 3.01 1.53 1.13
N LYS A 388 4.23 1.97 0.76
CA LYS A 388 5.47 1.44 1.30
C LYS A 388 5.73 2.11 2.65
N ALA A 389 5.75 1.31 3.70
CA ALA A 389 6.18 1.77 5.01
C ALA A 389 7.58 2.42 4.90
N PRO A 390 7.80 3.63 5.43
CA PRO A 390 9.10 4.27 5.41
C PRO A 390 10.09 3.50 6.27
N ALA A 391 11.26 3.16 5.70
CA ALA A 391 12.38 2.68 6.48
C ALA A 391 12.96 3.83 7.33
N PRO A 392 13.39 3.59 8.57
CA PRO A 392 13.96 4.64 9.41
C PRO A 392 15.31 5.08 8.86
N LEU A 393 15.45 6.39 8.66
CA LEU A 393 16.70 7.07 8.32
C LEU A 393 17.65 7.08 9.51
N ALA A 394 18.86 6.60 9.32
CA ALA A 394 19.96 6.87 10.23
C ALA A 394 20.61 8.21 9.85
N THR A 395 20.33 9.27 10.58
CA THR A 395 21.11 10.51 10.58
C THR A 395 21.85 10.61 11.91
N PRO A 396 23.16 10.99 11.94
CA PRO A 396 23.87 11.19 13.18
C PRO A 396 23.63 12.62 13.72
N LEU A 397 22.40 12.89 14.12
CA LEU A 397 22.06 13.90 15.09
C LEU A 397 21.68 13.12 16.34
N SER A 398 22.02 13.61 17.54
CA SER A 398 21.69 12.97 18.80
C SER A 398 20.19 12.60 18.83
N VAL A 399 19.89 11.44 18.26
CA VAL A 399 18.53 10.89 18.22
C VAL A 399 18.15 10.71 19.67
N PRO A 400 17.06 11.31 20.18
CA PRO A 400 16.61 10.99 21.51
C PRO A 400 16.52 9.48 21.61
N LEU A 401 17.06 8.91 22.66
CA LEU A 401 17.08 7.45 22.87
C LEU A 401 15.67 6.85 22.67
N TRP A 402 14.65 7.63 23.01
CA TRP A 402 13.24 7.29 22.97
C TRP A 402 12.42 8.30 22.16
N HIS A 403 11.62 7.83 21.23
CA HIS A 403 10.65 8.66 20.50
C HIS A 403 9.23 8.08 20.59
N PRO A 404 8.19 8.91 20.50
CA PRO A 404 6.79 8.46 20.60
C PRO A 404 6.47 7.34 19.63
N GLY A 405 5.76 6.33 20.12
CA GLY A 405 5.37 5.14 19.34
C GLY A 405 6.40 4.01 19.30
N MET A 406 7.61 4.19 19.87
CA MET A 406 8.61 3.14 19.98
C MET A 406 8.16 2.08 20.98
N ASP A 407 8.32 0.80 20.62
CA ASP A 407 8.02 -0.32 21.51
C ASP A 407 9.20 -0.57 22.47
N VAL A 408 8.89 -0.83 23.74
CA VAL A 408 9.86 -1.01 24.81
C VAL A 408 9.48 -2.18 25.72
N GLU A 409 10.46 -2.72 26.42
CA GLU A 409 10.32 -3.79 27.41
C GLU A 409 10.89 -3.33 28.75
N HIS A 410 10.20 -3.68 29.84
CA HIS A 410 10.64 -3.48 31.21
C HIS A 410 10.55 -4.80 31.99
N PRO A 411 11.53 -5.18 32.82
CA PRO A 411 11.58 -6.50 33.46
C PRO A 411 10.33 -6.83 34.31
N GLU A 412 9.78 -5.84 35.00
CA GLU A 412 8.63 -6.04 35.91
C GLU A 412 7.29 -5.67 35.26
N LEU A 413 7.29 -4.70 34.31
CA LEU A 413 6.05 -4.14 33.74
C LEU A 413 5.73 -4.75 32.36
N GLY A 414 6.67 -5.51 31.79
CA GLY A 414 6.52 -6.16 30.49
C GLY A 414 6.59 -5.19 29.32
N HIS A 415 5.88 -5.54 28.24
CA HIS A 415 5.85 -4.77 27.00
C HIS A 415 5.05 -3.47 27.13
N GLY A 416 5.59 -2.41 26.55
CA GLY A 416 4.94 -1.11 26.49
C GLY A 416 5.36 -0.30 25.27
N TRP A 417 4.89 0.93 25.19
CA TRP A 417 5.23 1.85 24.12
C TRP A 417 5.40 3.29 24.63
N VAL A 418 6.35 4.00 24.03
CA VAL A 418 6.68 5.37 24.39
C VAL A 418 5.54 6.31 23.96
N GLN A 419 4.96 7.04 24.93
CA GLN A 419 3.98 8.09 24.67
C GLN A 419 4.63 9.43 24.35
N GLY A 420 5.76 9.72 24.98
CA GLY A 420 6.50 10.95 24.80
C GLY A 420 7.72 10.99 25.72
N GLY A 421 8.58 11.97 25.50
CA GLY A 421 9.76 12.19 26.31
C GLY A 421 10.27 13.62 26.17
N GLY A 422 11.09 14.06 27.12
CA GLY A 422 11.73 15.37 27.13
C GLY A 422 12.31 15.65 28.53
N TYR A 423 13.22 16.61 28.62
CA TYR A 423 13.84 17.00 29.88
C TYR A 423 14.45 15.82 30.67
N GLY A 424 15.07 14.86 29.96
CA GLY A 424 15.72 13.72 30.59
C GLY A 424 14.78 12.62 31.09
N VAL A 425 13.49 12.65 30.74
CA VAL A 425 12.52 11.62 31.10
C VAL A 425 11.78 11.07 29.89
N VAL A 426 11.25 9.84 30.01
CA VAL A 426 10.40 9.17 29.05
C VAL A 426 9.15 8.62 29.72
N THR A 427 8.00 8.82 29.10
CA THR A 427 6.73 8.24 29.57
C THR A 427 6.36 7.06 28.70
N VAL A 428 6.20 5.89 29.33
CA VAL A 428 5.86 4.62 28.69
C VAL A 428 4.51 4.14 29.19
N ARG A 429 3.69 3.63 28.27
CA ARG A 429 2.47 2.92 28.59
C ARG A 429 2.66 1.44 28.40
N PHE A 430 2.40 0.65 29.46
CA PHE A 430 2.60 -0.80 29.46
C PHE A 430 1.29 -1.51 29.16
N GLU A 431 1.14 -1.92 27.92
CA GLU A 431 -0.07 -2.60 27.44
C GLU A 431 0.24 -3.42 26.17
N THR A 432 -0.54 -4.49 25.99
CA THR A 432 -0.53 -5.35 24.79
C THR A 432 -1.98 -5.66 24.41
N ARG A 433 -2.17 -6.39 23.32
CA ARG A 433 -3.49 -6.86 22.88
C ARG A 433 -4.25 -7.57 24.00
N SER A 434 -3.59 -8.45 24.76
CA SER A 434 -4.23 -9.31 25.79
C SER A 434 -4.34 -8.65 27.17
N THR A 435 -3.44 -7.73 27.52
CA THR A 435 -3.48 -7.08 28.85
C THR A 435 -4.60 -6.07 28.97
N GLY A 436 -5.14 -5.58 27.85
CA GLY A 436 -6.07 -4.45 27.87
C GLY A 436 -5.37 -3.13 28.20
N PRO A 437 -6.13 -2.03 28.46
CA PRO A 437 -5.58 -0.73 28.80
C PRO A 437 -4.70 -0.77 30.05
N GLY A 438 -3.44 -0.40 29.89
CA GLY A 438 -2.43 -0.50 30.95
C GLY A 438 -1.98 0.85 31.51
N PRO A 439 -1.17 0.85 32.59
CA PRO A 439 -0.70 2.06 33.25
C PRO A 439 0.38 2.79 32.44
N ALA A 440 0.41 4.12 32.57
CA ALA A 440 1.56 4.91 32.13
C ALA A 440 2.53 5.13 33.30
N ARG A 441 3.83 5.06 33.03
CA ARG A 441 4.90 5.33 33.98
C ARG A 441 5.95 6.22 33.32
N THR A 442 6.55 7.09 34.11
CA THR A 442 7.65 7.97 33.66
C THR A 442 8.94 7.52 34.31
N PHE A 443 9.97 7.39 33.49
CA PHE A 443 11.31 6.93 33.83
C PHE A 443 12.33 8.00 33.43
N PRO A 444 13.54 7.99 34.04
CA PRO A 444 14.69 8.65 33.46
C PRO A 444 14.94 8.12 32.01
N ALA A 445 15.38 8.99 31.12
CA ALA A 445 15.62 8.58 29.73
C ALA A 445 16.78 7.58 29.56
N ASP A 446 17.66 7.53 30.56
CA ASP A 446 18.82 6.63 30.68
C ASP A 446 18.58 5.45 31.64
N ASP A 447 17.32 5.20 32.02
CA ASP A 447 16.96 4.10 32.91
C ASP A 447 17.37 2.76 32.29
N PRO A 448 18.28 1.98 32.94
CA PRO A 448 18.79 0.74 32.39
C PRO A 448 17.75 -0.40 32.32
N SER A 449 16.62 -0.25 33.02
CA SER A 449 15.52 -1.23 32.98
C SER A 449 14.68 -1.11 31.70
N LEU A 450 14.75 0.02 30.97
CA LEU A 450 14.07 0.21 29.71
C LEU A 450 14.95 -0.23 28.56
N THR A 451 14.48 -1.21 27.79
CA THR A 451 15.13 -1.70 26.58
C THR A 451 14.19 -1.57 25.39
N ARG A 452 14.76 -1.52 24.17
CA ARG A 452 13.93 -1.59 22.95
C ARG A 452 13.33 -2.98 22.82
N ALA A 453 12.02 -3.04 22.56
CA ALA A 453 11.30 -4.28 22.37
C ALA A 453 11.05 -4.62 20.91
N ASP A 454 10.86 -5.91 20.63
CA ASP A 454 10.28 -6.33 19.36
C ASP A 454 8.79 -5.89 19.30
N PRO A 455 8.38 -5.10 18.30
CA PRO A 455 6.99 -4.68 18.15
C PRO A 455 5.98 -5.83 18.11
N LEU A 456 6.40 -7.04 17.73
CA LEU A 456 5.55 -8.23 17.70
C LEU A 456 5.08 -8.67 19.11
N HIS A 457 5.80 -8.29 20.18
CA HIS A 457 5.38 -8.57 21.55
C HIS A 457 4.06 -7.87 21.90
N SER A 458 3.71 -6.78 21.22
CA SER A 458 2.42 -6.10 21.39
C SER A 458 1.20 -6.96 20.96
N LEU A 459 1.42 -8.04 20.22
CA LEU A 459 0.38 -8.98 19.78
C LEU A 459 0.04 -10.06 20.83
N ARG A 460 0.84 -10.17 21.88
CA ARG A 460 0.63 -11.13 22.97
C ARG A 460 -0.60 -10.81 23.79
#